data_64da8d9501dfce9e7f2f2651ee90876f
#
_entry.id   64da8d9501dfce9e7f2f2651ee90876f
#
_cell.length_a   1.000
_cell.length_b   1.000
_cell.length_c   1.000
_cell.angle_alpha   90.00
_cell.angle_beta   90.00
_cell.angle_gamma   90.00
#
_symmetry.space_group_name_H-M   'P 1'
#
loop_
_entity.id
_entity.type
_entity.pdbx_description
1 polymer ?
#
loop_
_entity_poly.entity_id
_entity_poly.type
_entity_poly.pdbx_seq_one_letter_code
_entity_poly.pdbx_strand_id
1 'polypeptide(L)'
;MNPTKSITERVCQALGFEGLALLICTPLLVWITGRPALEMGAVTLGVSVLALTWNIIFNSLFDRLKARLQLANGGWTRVLHALLFEGGLIIVAVPLIAGVLKISLLDAFILDIGVLLFFLPYTYVYHWGYDVIREKIVQQRLPSQA
;
A
#
# COMPACT_ATOMS: atom_id res chain seq x y z
N MET A 1 4.71 -15.29 -23.40
CA MET A 1 3.61 -14.40 -22.96
C MET A 1 3.27 -14.75 -21.54
N ASN A 2 3.48 -13.82 -20.60
CA ASN A 2 3.01 -14.03 -19.23
C ASN A 2 1.47 -13.99 -19.26
N PRO A 3 0.78 -15.07 -18.86
CA PRO A 3 -0.67 -15.06 -18.81
C PRO A 3 -1.14 -13.96 -17.85
N THR A 4 -2.11 -13.17 -18.28
CA THR A 4 -2.70 -12.12 -17.44
C THR A 4 -3.26 -12.73 -16.15
N LYS A 5 -2.96 -12.12 -14.99
CA LYS A 5 -3.47 -12.59 -13.70
C LYS A 5 -5.00 -12.60 -13.71
N SER A 6 -5.61 -13.72 -13.32
CA SER A 6 -7.06 -13.81 -13.17
C SER A 6 -7.55 -12.91 -12.01
N ILE A 7 -8.84 -12.58 -11.99
CA ILE A 7 -9.45 -11.79 -10.91
C ILE A 7 -9.26 -12.49 -9.56
N THR A 8 -9.50 -13.81 -9.51
CA THR A 8 -9.27 -14.61 -8.30
C THR A 8 -7.84 -14.53 -7.81
N GLU A 9 -6.87 -14.59 -8.72
CA GLU A 9 -5.44 -14.49 -8.40
C GLU A 9 -5.08 -13.10 -7.83
N ARG A 10 -5.65 -12.04 -8.38
CA ARG A 10 -5.48 -10.67 -7.86
C ARG A 10 -6.08 -10.51 -6.47
N VAL A 11 -7.25 -11.08 -6.22
CA VAL A 11 -7.90 -11.06 -4.91
C VAL A 11 -7.07 -11.85 -3.89
N CYS A 12 -6.62 -13.05 -4.22
CA CYS A 12 -5.75 -13.83 -3.35
C CYS A 12 -4.43 -13.10 -3.03
N GLN A 13 -3.84 -12.45 -4.04
CA GLN A 13 -2.64 -11.64 -3.85
C GLN A 13 -2.87 -10.47 -2.90
N ALA A 14 -4.00 -9.78 -3.03
CA ALA A 14 -4.36 -8.66 -2.16
C ALA A 14 -4.66 -9.11 -0.72
N LEU A 15 -5.39 -10.20 -0.54
CA LEU A 15 -5.68 -10.76 0.79
C LEU A 15 -4.41 -11.27 1.49
N GLY A 16 -3.52 -11.92 0.75
CA GLY A 16 -2.22 -12.35 1.26
C GLY A 16 -1.33 -11.17 1.64
N PHE A 17 -1.31 -10.12 0.84
CA PHE A 17 -0.61 -8.87 1.14
C PHE A 17 -1.09 -8.25 2.45
N GLU A 18 -2.39 -8.09 2.60
CA GLU A 18 -3.00 -7.48 3.79
C GLU A 18 -2.83 -8.35 5.03
N GLY A 19 -3.08 -9.65 4.92
CA GLY A 19 -2.91 -10.59 6.03
C GLY A 19 -1.48 -10.63 6.56
N LEU A 20 -0.49 -10.68 5.68
CA LEU A 20 0.91 -10.69 6.05
C LEU A 20 1.36 -9.31 6.58
N ALA A 21 0.85 -8.21 6.03
CA ALA A 21 1.09 -6.88 6.55
C ALA A 21 0.59 -6.73 7.98
N LEU A 22 -0.62 -7.21 8.28
CA LEU A 22 -1.18 -7.21 9.64
C LEU A 22 -0.33 -8.04 10.60
N LEU A 23 0.11 -9.23 10.17
CA LEU A 23 0.93 -10.11 11.00
C LEU A 23 2.30 -9.53 11.36
N ILE A 24 2.88 -8.70 10.51
CA ILE A 24 4.20 -8.11 10.72
C ILE A 24 4.09 -6.71 11.32
N CYS A 25 3.26 -5.84 10.73
CA CYS A 25 3.16 -4.43 11.12
C CYS A 25 2.50 -4.27 12.48
N THR A 26 1.45 -5.03 12.79
CA THR A 26 0.75 -4.93 14.08
C THR A 26 1.67 -5.20 15.28
N PRO A 27 2.39 -6.33 15.36
CA PRO A 27 3.32 -6.57 16.47
C PRO A 27 4.43 -5.51 16.55
N LEU A 28 4.93 -5.04 15.43
CA LEU A 28 5.94 -3.99 15.38
C LEU A 28 5.42 -2.68 15.99
N LEU A 29 4.21 -2.28 15.62
CA LEU A 29 3.55 -1.09 16.16
C LEU A 29 3.23 -1.25 17.65
N VAL A 30 2.78 -2.44 18.10
CA VAL A 30 2.59 -2.74 19.53
C VAL A 30 3.89 -2.57 20.29
N TRP A 31 4.98 -3.09 19.76
CA TRP A 31 6.29 -2.98 20.41
C TRP A 31 6.78 -1.53 20.49
N ILE A 32 6.61 -0.75 19.43
CA ILE A 32 7.05 0.66 19.38
C ILE A 32 6.16 1.57 20.22
N THR A 33 4.84 1.37 20.19
CA THR A 33 3.87 2.28 20.82
C THR A 33 3.45 1.86 22.22
N GLY A 34 3.66 0.58 22.59
CA GLY A 34 3.16 -0.01 23.83
C GLY A 34 1.63 -0.14 23.89
N ARG A 35 0.93 0.05 22.78
CA ARG A 35 -0.54 0.01 22.72
C ARG A 35 -1.06 -1.39 22.44
N PRO A 36 -2.34 -1.67 22.78
CA PRO A 36 -2.96 -2.98 22.54
C PRO A 36 -2.91 -3.41 21.07
N ALA A 37 -2.71 -4.70 20.83
CA ALA A 37 -2.64 -5.27 19.50
C ALA A 37 -3.91 -5.03 18.66
N LEU A 38 -5.07 -5.00 19.31
CA LEU A 38 -6.35 -4.72 18.62
C LEU A 38 -6.38 -3.30 18.04
N GLU A 39 -5.91 -2.31 18.80
CA GLU A 39 -5.83 -0.92 18.32
C GLU A 39 -4.84 -0.80 17.16
N MET A 40 -3.66 -1.41 17.29
CA MET A 40 -2.63 -1.35 16.26
C MET A 40 -3.02 -2.11 14.99
N GLY A 41 -3.70 -3.23 15.13
CA GLY A 41 -4.28 -3.97 14.01
C GLY A 41 -5.37 -3.17 13.29
N ALA A 42 -6.25 -2.52 14.04
CA ALA A 42 -7.28 -1.64 13.48
C ALA A 42 -6.68 -0.44 12.74
N VAL A 43 -5.61 0.17 13.27
CA VAL A 43 -4.88 1.26 12.60
C VAL A 43 -4.24 0.77 11.32
N THR A 44 -3.52 -0.36 11.35
CA THR A 44 -2.86 -0.94 10.17
C THR A 44 -3.89 -1.21 9.07
N LEU A 45 -4.99 -1.89 9.40
CA LEU A 45 -6.06 -2.18 8.46
C LEU A 45 -6.73 -0.90 7.94
N GLY A 46 -7.02 0.05 8.83
CA GLY A 46 -7.65 1.33 8.47
C GLY A 46 -6.78 2.15 7.52
N VAL A 47 -5.47 2.24 7.77
CA VAL A 47 -4.52 2.93 6.89
C VAL A 47 -4.40 2.21 5.54
N SER A 48 -4.37 0.88 5.51
CA SER A 48 -4.34 0.12 4.26
C SER A 48 -5.59 0.37 3.40
N VAL A 49 -6.78 0.31 4.00
CA VAL A 49 -8.05 0.58 3.30
C VAL A 49 -8.11 2.02 2.82
N LEU A 50 -7.67 2.97 3.66
CA LEU A 50 -7.58 4.38 3.30
C LEU A 50 -6.64 4.59 2.12
N ALA A 51 -5.43 4.02 2.18
CA ALA A 51 -4.43 4.13 1.11
C ALA A 51 -4.94 3.55 -0.21
N LEU A 52 -5.63 2.40 -0.17
CA LEU A 52 -6.24 1.79 -1.36
C LEU A 52 -7.34 2.68 -1.95
N THR A 53 -8.23 3.20 -1.12
CA THR A 53 -9.32 4.10 -1.53
C THR A 53 -8.74 5.40 -2.10
N TRP A 54 -7.77 5.99 -1.41
CA TRP A 54 -7.05 7.17 -1.86
C TRP A 54 -6.38 6.95 -3.21
N ASN A 55 -5.73 5.81 -3.39
CA ASN A 55 -5.09 5.45 -4.66
C ASN A 55 -6.07 5.50 -5.84
N ILE A 56 -7.27 4.92 -5.68
CA ILE A 56 -8.30 4.92 -6.73
C ILE A 56 -8.78 6.34 -7.02
N ILE A 57 -9.12 7.10 -5.98
CA ILE A 57 -9.64 8.46 -6.11
C ILE A 57 -8.57 9.38 -6.70
N PHE A 58 -7.37 9.36 -6.14
CA PHE A 58 -6.27 10.23 -6.54
C PHE A 58 -5.85 10.00 -7.99
N ASN A 59 -5.69 8.75 -8.41
CA ASN A 59 -5.32 8.45 -9.79
C ASN A 59 -6.37 8.98 -10.78
N SER A 60 -7.66 8.82 -10.48
CA SER A 60 -8.72 9.38 -11.31
C SER A 60 -8.70 10.92 -11.38
N LEU A 61 -8.43 11.57 -10.25
CA LEU A 61 -8.31 13.03 -10.19
C LEU A 61 -7.06 13.53 -10.90
N PHE A 62 -5.93 12.85 -10.70
CA PHE A 62 -4.67 13.22 -11.33
C PHE A 62 -4.70 13.05 -12.85
N ASP A 63 -5.33 11.99 -13.34
CA ASP A 63 -5.51 11.78 -14.79
C ASP A 63 -6.34 12.91 -15.42
N ARG A 64 -7.40 13.37 -14.74
CA ARG A 64 -8.19 14.53 -15.18
C ARG A 64 -7.38 15.82 -15.16
N LEU A 65 -6.60 16.03 -14.10
CA LEU A 65 -5.72 17.21 -13.98
C LEU A 65 -4.65 17.22 -15.07
N LYS A 66 -4.03 16.07 -15.29
CA LYS A 66 -3.02 15.87 -16.34
C LYS A 66 -3.58 16.20 -17.72
N ALA A 67 -4.79 15.72 -18.02
CA ALA A 67 -5.47 16.00 -19.28
C ALA A 67 -5.80 17.49 -19.43
N ARG A 68 -6.28 18.15 -18.36
CA ARG A 68 -6.60 19.59 -18.39
C ARG A 68 -5.38 20.47 -18.57
N LEU A 69 -4.27 20.14 -17.91
CA LEU A 69 -3.03 20.91 -17.94
C LEU A 69 -2.09 20.48 -19.07
N GLN A 70 -2.50 19.51 -19.88
CA GLN A 70 -1.70 18.93 -20.98
C GLN A 70 -0.29 18.53 -20.53
N LEU A 71 -0.16 17.97 -19.34
CA LEU A 71 1.13 17.57 -18.80
C LEU A 71 1.72 16.39 -19.59
N ALA A 72 2.94 16.57 -20.07
CA ALA A 72 3.65 15.53 -20.78
C ALA A 72 3.98 14.32 -19.88
N ASN A 73 4.08 13.14 -20.49
CA ASN A 73 4.56 11.93 -19.80
C ASN A 73 6.08 12.03 -19.58
N GLY A 74 6.50 12.64 -18.48
CA GLY A 74 7.91 12.86 -18.16
C GLY A 74 8.24 12.61 -16.69
N GLY A 75 9.51 12.69 -16.36
CA GLY A 75 10.01 12.51 -14.99
C GLY A 75 9.39 13.51 -14.02
N TRP A 76 9.22 14.75 -14.44
CA TRP A 76 8.60 15.81 -13.63
C TRP A 76 7.14 15.49 -13.26
N THR A 77 6.36 15.01 -14.22
CA THR A 77 4.96 14.62 -13.98
C THR A 77 4.86 13.46 -12.98
N ARG A 78 5.82 12.51 -13.01
CA ARG A 78 5.89 11.42 -12.02
C ARG A 78 6.24 11.92 -10.62
N VAL A 79 7.19 12.86 -10.51
CA VAL A 79 7.54 13.48 -9.23
C VAL A 79 6.35 14.26 -8.67
N LEU A 80 5.68 15.07 -9.51
CA LEU A 80 4.49 15.80 -9.10
C LEU A 80 3.37 14.86 -8.64
N HIS A 81 3.13 13.77 -9.36
CA HIS A 81 2.17 12.73 -8.97
C HIS A 81 2.50 12.16 -7.59
N ALA A 82 3.76 11.77 -7.36
CA ALA A 82 4.19 11.19 -6.09
C ALA A 82 4.05 12.17 -4.92
N LEU A 83 4.45 13.43 -5.10
CA LEU A 83 4.33 14.46 -4.06
C LEU A 83 2.89 14.79 -3.71
N LEU A 84 2.01 14.93 -4.72
CA LEU A 84 0.59 15.20 -4.50
C LEU A 84 -0.13 13.99 -3.90
N PHE A 85 0.24 12.77 -4.31
CA PHE A 85 -0.30 11.54 -3.76
C PHE A 85 0.03 11.42 -2.27
N GLU A 86 1.30 11.54 -1.93
CA GLU A 86 1.80 11.40 -0.57
C GLU A 86 1.29 12.54 0.33
N GLY A 87 1.39 13.79 -0.13
CA GLY A 87 0.89 14.93 0.63
C GLY A 87 -0.61 14.85 0.89
N GLY A 88 -1.40 14.43 -0.09
CA GLY A 88 -2.84 14.23 0.07
C GLY A 88 -3.17 13.08 1.02
N LEU A 89 -2.42 11.98 0.95
CA LEU A 89 -2.60 10.84 1.87
C LEU A 89 -2.31 11.25 3.31
N ILE A 90 -1.21 11.96 3.56
CA ILE A 90 -0.83 12.48 4.88
C ILE A 90 -1.93 13.39 5.45
N ILE A 91 -2.47 14.31 4.65
CA ILE A 91 -3.53 15.25 5.08
C ILE A 91 -4.78 14.50 5.56
N VAL A 92 -5.07 13.33 5.02
CA VAL A 92 -6.24 12.52 5.41
C VAL A 92 -5.89 11.51 6.50
N ALA A 93 -4.76 10.82 6.39
CA ALA A 93 -4.36 9.75 7.30
C ALA A 93 -3.99 10.28 8.70
N VAL A 94 -3.22 11.35 8.78
CA VAL A 94 -2.73 11.88 10.07
C VAL A 94 -3.87 12.33 10.99
N PRO A 95 -4.86 13.13 10.56
CA PRO A 95 -6.01 13.46 11.40
C PRO A 95 -6.85 12.23 11.80
N LEU A 96 -6.98 11.26 10.90
CA LEU A 96 -7.70 10.02 11.19
C LEU A 96 -7.01 9.21 12.29
N ILE A 97 -5.70 8.99 12.16
CA ILE A 97 -4.88 8.29 13.17
C ILE A 97 -4.92 9.02 14.50
N ALA A 98 -4.73 10.35 14.49
CA ALA A 98 -4.79 11.18 15.68
C ALA A 98 -6.13 11.05 16.41
N GLY A 99 -7.24 11.08 15.66
CA GLY A 99 -8.60 10.96 16.21
C GLY A 99 -8.89 9.57 16.79
N VAL A 100 -8.48 8.51 16.09
CA VAL A 100 -8.69 7.11 16.51
C VAL A 100 -7.86 6.77 17.74
N LEU A 101 -6.58 7.13 17.73
CA LEU A 101 -5.65 6.83 18.84
C LEU A 101 -5.68 7.87 19.96
N LYS A 102 -6.37 9.00 19.77
CA LYS A 102 -6.40 10.13 20.73
C LYS A 102 -4.98 10.60 21.09
N ILE A 103 -4.15 10.78 20.07
CA ILE A 103 -2.78 11.29 20.15
C ILE A 103 -2.67 12.63 19.46
N SER A 104 -1.52 13.32 19.66
CA SER A 104 -1.26 14.57 18.96
C SER A 104 -1.12 14.36 17.45
N LEU A 105 -1.36 15.41 16.66
CA LEU A 105 -1.14 15.37 15.20
C LEU A 105 0.33 15.07 14.85
N LEU A 106 1.28 15.53 15.69
CA LEU A 106 2.69 15.27 15.49
C LEU A 106 3.02 13.79 15.70
N ASP A 107 2.50 13.19 16.79
CA ASP A 107 2.70 11.77 17.06
C ASP A 107 2.04 10.90 15.96
N ALA A 108 0.85 11.29 15.50
CA ALA A 108 0.17 10.63 14.40
C ALA A 108 0.95 10.73 13.09
N PHE A 109 1.55 11.89 12.81
CA PHE A 109 2.40 12.09 11.64
C PHE A 109 3.66 11.22 11.70
N ILE A 110 4.35 11.16 12.86
CA ILE A 110 5.52 10.30 13.05
C ILE A 110 5.15 8.83 12.88
N LEU A 111 4.00 8.42 13.42
CA LEU A 111 3.48 7.05 13.26
C LEU A 111 3.18 6.72 11.80
N ASP A 112 2.54 7.63 11.08
CA ASP A 112 2.20 7.49 9.66
C ASP A 112 3.45 7.35 8.78
N ILE A 113 4.46 8.19 9.01
CA ILE A 113 5.76 8.08 8.33
C ILE A 113 6.44 6.73 8.65
N GLY A 114 6.36 6.26 9.89
CA GLY A 114 6.89 4.95 10.27
C GLY A 114 6.21 3.79 9.53
N VAL A 115 4.88 3.85 9.42
CA VAL A 115 4.08 2.88 8.64
C VAL A 115 4.44 2.95 7.17
N LEU A 116 4.57 4.15 6.60
CA LEU A 116 4.98 4.35 5.21
C LEU A 116 6.35 3.72 4.93
N LEU A 117 7.35 4.00 5.79
CA LEU A 117 8.70 3.44 5.66
C LEU A 117 8.71 1.91 5.77
N PHE A 118 7.80 1.34 6.54
CA PHE A 118 7.60 -0.12 6.58
C PHE A 118 7.00 -0.64 5.27
N PHE A 119 5.94 0.01 4.77
CA PHE A 119 5.23 -0.47 3.59
C PHE A 119 6.03 -0.36 2.29
N LEU A 120 6.97 0.60 2.16
CA LEU A 120 7.80 0.73 0.96
C LEU A 120 8.62 -0.53 0.65
N PRO A 121 9.54 -1.01 1.53
CA PRO A 121 10.28 -2.24 1.28
C PRO A 121 9.38 -3.47 1.32
N TYR A 122 8.37 -3.49 2.18
CA TYR A 122 7.42 -4.59 2.30
C TYR A 122 6.68 -4.84 0.98
N THR A 123 6.12 -3.81 0.38
CA THR A 123 5.41 -3.89 -0.90
C THR A 123 6.32 -4.45 -2.00
N TYR A 124 7.55 -3.95 -2.08
CA TYR A 124 8.51 -4.45 -3.06
C TYR A 124 8.82 -5.93 -2.86
N VAL A 125 9.18 -6.33 -1.63
CA VAL A 125 9.57 -7.73 -1.31
C VAL A 125 8.38 -8.67 -1.51
N TYR A 126 7.18 -8.27 -1.09
CA TYR A 126 5.98 -9.08 -1.25
C TYR A 126 5.64 -9.34 -2.72
N HIS A 127 5.59 -8.32 -3.55
CA HIS A 127 5.27 -8.47 -4.97
C HIS A 127 6.35 -9.26 -5.72
N TRP A 128 7.62 -8.99 -5.42
CA TRP A 128 8.72 -9.76 -5.97
C TRP A 128 8.62 -11.24 -5.58
N GLY A 129 8.45 -11.55 -4.30
CA GLY A 129 8.32 -12.92 -3.81
C GLY A 129 7.10 -13.64 -4.40
N TYR A 130 5.97 -12.96 -4.47
CA TYR A 130 4.76 -13.49 -5.09
C TYR A 130 4.98 -13.85 -6.56
N ASP A 131 5.58 -12.96 -7.34
CA ASP A 131 5.82 -13.19 -8.76
C ASP A 131 6.82 -14.34 -8.99
N VAL A 132 7.87 -14.46 -8.18
CA VAL A 132 8.82 -15.59 -8.21
C VAL A 132 8.13 -16.93 -7.94
N ILE A 133 7.29 -16.99 -6.91
CA ILE A 133 6.54 -18.22 -6.57
C ILE A 133 5.56 -18.57 -7.69
N ARG A 134 4.85 -17.57 -8.19
CA ARG A 134 3.90 -17.73 -9.30
C ARG A 134 4.57 -18.29 -10.55
N GLU A 135 5.71 -17.76 -10.94
CA GLU A 135 6.46 -18.24 -12.11
C GLU A 135 6.86 -19.70 -11.96
N LYS A 136 7.34 -20.11 -10.77
CA LYS A 136 7.67 -21.51 -10.50
C LYS A 136 6.45 -22.43 -10.62
N ILE A 137 5.30 -22.03 -10.07
CA ILE A 137 4.06 -22.81 -10.15
C ILE A 137 3.56 -22.92 -11.59
N VAL A 138 3.59 -21.84 -12.35
CA VAL A 138 3.16 -21.83 -13.76
C VAL A 138 4.09 -22.72 -14.59
N GLN A 139 5.41 -22.64 -14.41
CA GLN A 139 6.37 -23.48 -15.13
C GLN A 139 6.19 -24.98 -14.82
N GLN A 140 5.85 -25.34 -13.58
CA GLN A 140 5.58 -26.72 -13.21
C GLN A 140 4.27 -27.28 -13.80
N ARG A 141 3.33 -26.40 -14.17
CA ARG A 141 2.05 -26.79 -14.77
C ARG A 141 2.08 -26.86 -16.30
N LEU A 142 3.12 -26.33 -16.94
CA LEU A 142 3.33 -26.49 -18.36
C LEU A 142 3.90 -27.92 -18.58
N PRO A 143 3.19 -28.80 -19.33
CA PRO A 143 3.74 -30.12 -19.65
C PRO A 143 5.04 -29.90 -20.39
N SER A 144 6.08 -30.62 -19.97
CA SER A 144 7.36 -30.74 -20.69
C SER A 144 7.03 -31.14 -22.13
N GLN A 145 7.10 -30.18 -23.04
CA GLN A 145 7.10 -30.52 -24.46
C GLN A 145 8.47 -31.10 -24.77
N ALA A 146 8.58 -32.40 -24.56
CA ALA A 146 9.65 -33.18 -25.12
C ALA A 146 9.32 -33.54 -26.56
#